data_aa3b415798be50025e3039504b5cce14
#
_entry.id   aa3b415798be50025e3039504b5cce14
#
_cell.length_a   1.000
_cell.length_b   1.000
_cell.length_c   1.000
_cell.angle_alpha   90.00
_cell.angle_beta   90.00
_cell.angle_gamma   90.00
#
_symmetry.space_group_name_H-M   'P 1'
#
loop_
_entity.id
_entity.type
_entity.pdbx_description
1 polymer ?
#
loop_
_entity_poly.entity_id
_entity_poly.type
_entity_poly.pdbx_seq_one_letter_code
_entity_poly.pdbx_strand_id
1 'polypeptide(L)'
;MEQLSAAIESGAGLPAVTRAAAQALGASLALIDRSSAVLGVAASSQAEEKKLLSGTDDVERVELRVADAVVGELRFRLRGDAASPVVARMVSTLLALEVERSRSPEWASDEAASAFVRALLGRQVTDRGDIVARAGELGAAVERGAGVIVARAVPMTAQAGDWRGRVLTVALRAVRSVGSGSVGALGEGETAEVVALVPTGEDEQLARAAQALERELGAALAGFGITVAWSRWTEDPVDLYRAGKEAELAANVAEAEGRTLLAFEDTGAYRLLLPAMSEDPGELESFYEETLAPLAAYDEQYETELVKTVETYLDNDGNVAQTAASLFTHRHTVRYRLERVKELTGHDIGSSEGREKLSLGLKAMRVLGIATAAGPATEPGAEGGRVRLPAED
;
A
#
# COMPACT_ATOMS: atom_id res chain seq x y z
N MET A 1 18.35 -13.14 -19.83
CA MET A 1 18.54 -11.66 -19.78
C MET A 1 17.24 -10.91 -19.47
N GLU A 2 16.15 -11.24 -20.12
CA GLU A 2 14.84 -10.62 -19.91
C GLU A 2 14.39 -10.66 -18.43
N GLN A 3 14.51 -11.81 -17.77
CA GLN A 3 14.20 -11.95 -16.33
C GLN A 3 15.12 -11.11 -15.43
N LEU A 4 16.39 -10.91 -15.81
CA LEU A 4 17.30 -10.06 -15.03
C LEU A 4 16.91 -8.58 -15.16
N SER A 5 16.60 -8.12 -16.38
CA SER A 5 16.10 -6.76 -16.60
C SER A 5 14.78 -6.53 -15.84
N ALA A 6 13.84 -7.45 -15.93
CA ALA A 6 12.58 -7.39 -15.21
C ALA A 6 12.76 -7.33 -13.67
N ALA A 7 13.69 -8.12 -13.12
CA ALA A 7 13.99 -8.10 -11.68
C ALA A 7 14.60 -6.77 -11.22
N ILE A 8 15.43 -6.14 -12.08
CA ILE A 8 16.01 -4.82 -11.81
C ILE A 8 14.96 -3.72 -11.94
N GLU A 9 14.16 -3.76 -12.99
CA GLU A 9 13.09 -2.78 -13.26
C GLU A 9 11.98 -2.81 -12.19
N SER A 10 11.68 -4.02 -11.68
CA SER A 10 10.68 -4.20 -10.61
C SER A 10 11.17 -3.79 -9.22
N GLY A 11 12.45 -3.46 -9.06
CA GLY A 11 13.00 -3.17 -7.73
C GLY A 11 12.98 -4.34 -6.76
N ALA A 12 12.98 -5.59 -7.26
CA ALA A 12 12.80 -6.81 -6.47
C ALA A 12 13.91 -7.09 -5.43
N GLY A 13 14.92 -6.21 -5.34
CA GLY A 13 16.03 -6.27 -4.41
C GLY A 13 17.15 -7.23 -4.83
N LEU A 14 18.33 -7.03 -4.23
CA LEU A 14 19.55 -7.76 -4.58
C LEU A 14 19.41 -9.31 -4.54
N PRO A 15 18.70 -9.94 -3.59
CA PRO A 15 18.54 -11.39 -3.60
C PRO A 15 17.74 -11.92 -4.82
N ALA A 16 16.74 -11.18 -5.30
CA ALA A 16 15.98 -11.58 -6.50
C ALA A 16 16.77 -11.33 -7.76
N VAL A 17 17.45 -10.20 -7.87
CA VAL A 17 18.36 -9.85 -8.97
C VAL A 17 19.49 -10.88 -9.07
N THR A 18 20.04 -11.33 -7.93
CA THR A 18 21.07 -12.38 -7.85
C THR A 18 20.55 -13.72 -8.41
N ARG A 19 19.31 -14.10 -8.10
CA ARG A 19 18.70 -15.32 -8.67
C ARG A 19 18.49 -15.23 -10.18
N ALA A 20 18.02 -14.09 -10.66
CA ALA A 20 17.83 -13.86 -12.09
C ALA A 20 19.17 -13.84 -12.86
N ALA A 21 20.21 -13.26 -12.26
CA ALA A 21 21.57 -13.30 -12.79
C ALA A 21 22.13 -14.74 -12.85
N ALA A 22 21.89 -15.55 -11.82
CA ALA A 22 22.27 -16.96 -11.79
C ALA A 22 21.64 -17.76 -12.94
N GLN A 23 20.37 -17.51 -13.23
CA GLN A 23 19.67 -18.12 -14.35
C GLN A 23 20.23 -17.64 -15.71
N ALA A 24 20.48 -16.34 -15.84
CA ALA A 24 21.04 -15.75 -17.08
C ALA A 24 22.44 -16.29 -17.41
N LEU A 25 23.26 -16.58 -16.39
CA LEU A 25 24.61 -17.13 -16.53
C LEU A 25 24.65 -18.65 -16.56
N GLY A 26 23.56 -19.35 -16.23
CA GLY A 26 23.60 -20.81 -16.03
C GLY A 26 24.54 -21.21 -14.90
N ALA A 27 24.63 -20.42 -13.85
CA ALA A 27 25.61 -20.55 -12.77
C ALA A 27 24.95 -20.54 -11.38
N SER A 28 25.67 -21.04 -10.39
CA SER A 28 25.44 -20.71 -8.99
C SER A 28 26.31 -19.50 -8.66
N LEU A 29 25.75 -18.50 -7.96
CA LEU A 29 26.51 -17.28 -7.67
C LEU A 29 26.20 -16.70 -6.29
N ALA A 30 27.19 -15.95 -5.76
CA ALA A 30 27.06 -15.14 -4.57
C ALA A 30 27.55 -13.72 -4.89
N LEU A 31 26.78 -12.75 -4.46
CA LEU A 31 27.05 -11.33 -4.56
C LEU A 31 27.52 -10.83 -3.18
N ILE A 32 28.70 -10.26 -3.12
CA ILE A 32 29.35 -9.86 -1.88
C ILE A 32 29.77 -8.39 -2.01
N ASP A 33 29.63 -7.65 -0.95
CA ASP A 33 30.00 -6.24 -0.94
C ASP A 33 31.48 -6.02 -0.56
N ARG A 34 31.93 -4.75 -0.59
CA ARG A 34 33.31 -4.36 -0.20
C ARG A 34 33.63 -4.66 1.28
N SER A 35 32.62 -4.74 2.15
CA SER A 35 32.77 -5.06 3.57
C SER A 35 32.69 -6.56 3.85
N SER A 36 32.64 -7.38 2.79
CA SER A 36 32.46 -8.84 2.86
C SER A 36 31.06 -9.28 3.33
N ALA A 37 30.07 -8.37 3.33
CA ALA A 37 28.69 -8.73 3.59
C ALA A 37 28.08 -9.41 2.37
N VAL A 38 27.31 -10.47 2.59
CA VAL A 38 26.61 -11.25 1.54
C VAL A 38 25.32 -10.50 1.19
N LEU A 39 25.24 -9.99 -0.05
CA LEU A 39 24.07 -9.24 -0.56
C LEU A 39 23.03 -10.15 -1.19
N GLY A 40 23.43 -11.30 -1.70
CA GLY A 40 22.52 -12.31 -2.26
C GLY A 40 23.25 -13.59 -2.65
N VAL A 41 22.56 -14.71 -2.57
CA VAL A 41 23.08 -16.03 -3.00
C VAL A 41 22.02 -16.76 -3.83
N ALA A 42 22.47 -17.41 -4.88
CA ALA A 42 21.69 -18.31 -5.71
C ALA A 42 22.46 -19.60 -5.93
N ALA A 43 22.28 -20.57 -5.05
CA ALA A 43 22.93 -21.88 -5.07
C ALA A 43 21.90 -23.00 -5.22
N SER A 44 22.31 -24.15 -5.78
CA SER A 44 21.45 -25.34 -5.92
C SER A 44 21.36 -26.16 -4.62
N SER A 45 22.30 -25.97 -3.69
CA SER A 45 22.34 -26.65 -2.41
C SER A 45 23.13 -25.85 -1.37
N GLN A 46 22.90 -26.16 -0.08
CA GLN A 46 23.64 -25.56 1.03
C GLN A 46 25.15 -25.83 0.98
N ALA A 47 25.55 -26.99 0.46
CA ALA A 47 26.96 -27.31 0.26
C ALA A 47 27.60 -26.43 -0.83
N GLU A 48 26.89 -26.11 -1.87
CA GLU A 48 27.33 -25.21 -2.94
C GLU A 48 27.37 -23.75 -2.47
N GLU A 49 26.39 -23.31 -1.71
CA GLU A 49 26.40 -22.00 -1.06
C GLU A 49 27.64 -21.81 -0.18
N LYS A 50 27.95 -22.81 0.66
CA LYS A 50 29.14 -22.77 1.51
C LYS A 50 30.44 -22.67 0.68
N LYS A 51 30.54 -23.34 -0.47
CA LYS A 51 31.69 -23.24 -1.37
C LYS A 51 31.83 -21.84 -1.99
N LEU A 52 30.70 -21.27 -2.46
CA LEU A 52 30.67 -19.90 -3.01
C LEU A 52 31.11 -18.88 -1.97
N LEU A 53 30.64 -18.99 -0.75
CA LEU A 53 30.97 -18.06 0.33
C LEU A 53 32.42 -18.23 0.80
N SER A 54 32.94 -19.46 0.89
CA SER A 54 34.34 -19.72 1.26
C SER A 54 35.34 -19.42 0.15
N GLY A 55 34.89 -19.29 -1.10
CA GLY A 55 35.75 -18.93 -2.25
C GLY A 55 36.82 -19.99 -2.53
N THR A 56 36.43 -21.26 -2.61
CA THR A 56 37.32 -22.38 -2.99
C THR A 56 37.86 -22.22 -4.41
N ASP A 57 38.91 -22.97 -4.76
CA ASP A 57 39.66 -22.89 -6.05
C ASP A 57 38.77 -23.14 -7.30
N ASP A 58 37.59 -23.74 -7.12
CA ASP A 58 36.62 -24.00 -8.19
C ASP A 58 35.55 -22.87 -8.35
N VAL A 59 35.73 -21.76 -7.65
CA VAL A 59 34.84 -20.59 -7.69
C VAL A 59 35.54 -19.41 -8.39
N GLU A 60 34.99 -18.98 -9.51
CA GLU A 60 35.47 -17.79 -10.21
C GLU A 60 35.05 -16.53 -9.49
N ARG A 61 35.91 -15.49 -9.51
CA ARG A 61 35.70 -14.20 -8.86
C ARG A 61 35.83 -13.08 -9.87
N VAL A 62 34.87 -12.18 -9.85
CA VAL A 62 34.87 -10.98 -10.69
C VAL A 62 34.59 -9.77 -9.81
N GLU A 63 35.50 -8.80 -9.82
CA GLU A 63 35.25 -7.51 -9.18
C GLU A 63 34.14 -6.76 -9.90
N LEU A 64 33.19 -6.30 -9.15
CA LEU A 64 32.12 -5.43 -9.63
C LEU A 64 32.56 -3.96 -9.50
N ARG A 65 32.56 -3.25 -10.63
CA ARG A 65 33.03 -1.86 -10.69
C ARG A 65 31.97 -0.97 -11.31
N VAL A 66 31.81 0.23 -10.73
CA VAL A 66 31.08 1.36 -11.32
C VAL A 66 32.10 2.49 -11.52
N ALA A 67 32.28 2.92 -12.74
CA ALA A 67 33.43 3.76 -13.13
C ALA A 67 34.74 3.13 -12.64
N ASP A 68 35.54 3.86 -11.84
CA ASP A 68 36.79 3.35 -11.29
C ASP A 68 36.69 2.76 -9.87
N ALA A 69 35.52 2.81 -9.26
CA ALA A 69 35.31 2.32 -7.89
C ALA A 69 34.89 0.85 -7.88
N VAL A 70 35.51 0.03 -7.03
CA VAL A 70 35.07 -1.33 -6.74
C VAL A 70 33.89 -1.25 -5.79
N VAL A 71 32.73 -1.81 -6.20
CA VAL A 71 31.47 -1.78 -5.43
C VAL A 71 31.19 -3.12 -4.76
N GLY A 72 31.80 -4.19 -5.20
CA GLY A 72 31.61 -5.54 -4.65
C GLY A 72 32.38 -6.59 -5.43
N GLU A 73 32.08 -7.85 -5.14
CA GLU A 73 32.63 -9.04 -5.76
C GLU A 73 31.51 -10.00 -6.13
N LEU A 74 31.53 -10.51 -7.35
CA LEU A 74 30.69 -11.59 -7.81
C LEU A 74 31.49 -12.90 -7.76
N ARG A 75 31.02 -13.89 -7.01
CA ARG A 75 31.55 -15.23 -6.99
C ARG A 75 30.57 -16.15 -7.69
N PHE A 76 31.05 -16.92 -8.64
CA PHE A 76 30.17 -17.82 -9.38
C PHE A 76 30.85 -19.12 -9.77
N ARG A 77 30.01 -20.14 -10.01
CA ARG A 77 30.41 -21.44 -10.52
C ARG A 77 29.42 -21.85 -11.61
N LEU A 78 29.95 -22.07 -12.82
CA LEU A 78 29.12 -22.47 -13.95
C LEU A 78 28.55 -23.87 -13.74
N ARG A 79 27.31 -24.10 -14.17
CA ARG A 79 26.62 -25.39 -14.09
C ARG A 79 26.66 -26.16 -15.43
N GLY A 80 27.24 -25.59 -16.48
CA GLY A 80 27.32 -26.15 -17.83
C GLY A 80 28.35 -25.41 -18.66
N ASP A 81 28.11 -25.27 -19.95
CA ASP A 81 28.98 -24.55 -20.86
C ASP A 81 29.10 -23.07 -20.43
N ALA A 82 30.26 -22.49 -20.65
CA ALA A 82 30.54 -21.10 -20.29
C ALA A 82 29.57 -20.15 -20.98
N ALA A 83 28.97 -19.26 -20.20
CA ALA A 83 28.17 -18.16 -20.74
C ALA A 83 29.03 -17.33 -21.72
N SER A 84 28.42 -16.79 -22.76
CA SER A 84 29.11 -15.88 -23.67
C SER A 84 29.79 -14.77 -22.86
N PRO A 85 31.05 -14.41 -23.15
CA PRO A 85 31.76 -13.31 -22.45
C PRO A 85 31.00 -11.99 -22.47
N VAL A 86 30.18 -11.75 -23.48
CA VAL A 86 29.30 -10.58 -23.59
C VAL A 86 28.22 -10.62 -22.54
N VAL A 87 27.55 -11.79 -22.36
CA VAL A 87 26.49 -11.96 -21.35
C VAL A 87 27.08 -11.84 -19.95
N ALA A 88 28.24 -12.45 -19.69
CA ALA A 88 28.90 -12.35 -18.39
C ALA A 88 29.25 -10.90 -18.03
N ARG A 89 29.77 -10.14 -19.00
CA ARG A 89 30.07 -8.71 -18.81
C ARG A 89 28.81 -7.88 -18.55
N MET A 90 27.74 -8.10 -19.34
CA MET A 90 26.47 -7.40 -19.13
C MET A 90 25.88 -7.69 -17.74
N VAL A 91 25.86 -8.96 -17.31
CA VAL A 91 25.38 -9.33 -15.98
C VAL A 91 26.21 -8.69 -14.89
N SER A 92 27.56 -8.72 -15.00
CA SER A 92 28.43 -8.08 -14.01
C SER A 92 28.21 -6.56 -13.94
N THR A 93 28.03 -5.89 -15.08
CA THR A 93 27.75 -4.46 -15.13
C THR A 93 26.40 -4.12 -14.48
N LEU A 94 25.35 -4.88 -14.79
CA LEU A 94 24.01 -4.70 -14.21
C LEU A 94 24.03 -4.94 -12.70
N LEU A 95 24.72 -5.99 -12.24
CA LEU A 95 24.88 -6.26 -10.80
C LEU A 95 25.68 -5.15 -10.10
N ALA A 96 26.76 -4.64 -10.74
CA ALA A 96 27.54 -3.53 -10.18
C ALA A 96 26.70 -2.27 -9.99
N LEU A 97 25.90 -1.90 -11.00
CA LEU A 97 25.01 -0.75 -10.94
C LEU A 97 23.92 -0.95 -9.87
N GLU A 98 23.38 -2.15 -9.73
CA GLU A 98 22.36 -2.44 -8.72
C GLU A 98 22.94 -2.41 -7.29
N VAL A 99 24.17 -2.91 -7.08
CA VAL A 99 24.86 -2.79 -5.79
C VAL A 99 25.13 -1.33 -5.46
N GLU A 100 25.56 -0.52 -6.43
CA GLU A 100 25.78 0.91 -6.21
C GLU A 100 24.47 1.65 -5.93
N ARG A 101 23.40 1.32 -6.68
CA ARG A 101 22.06 1.86 -6.44
C ARG A 101 21.59 1.58 -5.01
N SER A 102 21.71 0.33 -4.55
CA SER A 102 21.30 -0.05 -3.19
C SER A 102 22.12 0.60 -2.07
N ARG A 103 23.27 1.19 -2.42
CA ARG A 103 24.17 1.90 -1.50
C ARG A 103 24.08 3.41 -1.59
N SER A 104 23.30 3.95 -2.54
CA SER A 104 23.14 5.38 -2.63
C SER A 104 22.59 5.90 -1.29
N PRO A 105 23.12 7.00 -0.75
CA PRO A 105 22.62 7.60 0.49
C PRO A 105 21.11 7.88 0.45
N GLU A 106 20.59 8.16 -0.73
CA GLU A 106 19.16 8.40 -0.98
C GLU A 106 18.33 7.15 -0.73
N TRP A 107 18.76 5.97 -1.19
CA TRP A 107 18.03 4.70 -0.96
C TRP A 107 18.06 4.26 0.49
N ALA A 108 19.22 4.34 1.13
CA ALA A 108 19.34 4.07 2.57
C ALA A 108 18.49 5.04 3.39
N SER A 109 18.39 6.30 2.93
CA SER A 109 17.54 7.32 3.54
C SER A 109 16.05 7.01 3.36
N ASP A 110 15.60 6.59 2.18
CA ASP A 110 14.18 6.28 1.91
C ASP A 110 13.72 5.02 2.66
N GLU A 111 14.56 4.00 2.77
CA GLU A 111 14.25 2.81 3.58
C GLU A 111 14.20 3.15 5.08
N ALA A 112 15.15 3.93 5.57
CA ALA A 112 15.16 4.41 6.95
C ALA A 112 13.95 5.30 7.23
N ALA A 113 13.58 6.18 6.29
CA ALA A 113 12.40 7.02 6.37
C ALA A 113 11.11 6.18 6.43
N SER A 114 11.01 5.17 5.57
CA SER A 114 9.87 4.23 5.56
C SER A 114 9.76 3.44 6.87
N ALA A 115 10.88 2.95 7.39
CA ALA A 115 10.93 2.26 8.67
C ALA A 115 10.51 3.17 9.84
N PHE A 116 10.99 4.42 9.83
CA PHE A 116 10.63 5.43 10.84
C PHE A 116 9.13 5.73 10.81
N VAL A 117 8.55 6.02 9.64
CA VAL A 117 7.13 6.35 9.50
C VAL A 117 6.28 5.17 10.00
N ARG A 118 6.59 3.93 9.61
CA ARG A 118 5.87 2.75 10.10
C ARG A 118 5.98 2.58 11.63
N ALA A 119 7.18 2.75 12.19
CA ALA A 119 7.41 2.63 13.64
C ALA A 119 6.66 3.72 14.43
N LEU A 120 6.62 4.94 13.91
CA LEU A 120 5.91 6.07 14.52
C LEU A 120 4.39 5.83 14.53
N LEU A 121 3.82 5.51 13.37
CA LEU A 121 2.38 5.30 13.22
C LEU A 121 1.90 4.01 13.93
N GLY A 122 2.75 3.00 14.01
CA GLY A 122 2.53 1.77 14.78
C GLY A 122 2.81 1.91 16.29
N ARG A 123 3.05 3.12 16.81
CA ARG A 123 3.35 3.42 18.23
C ARG A 123 4.55 2.64 18.79
N GLN A 124 5.52 2.26 17.96
CA GLN A 124 6.76 1.64 18.41
C GLN A 124 7.78 2.68 18.91
N VAL A 125 7.62 3.93 18.48
CA VAL A 125 8.39 5.09 18.94
C VAL A 125 7.39 6.09 19.53
N THR A 126 7.48 6.31 20.84
CA THR A 126 6.51 7.12 21.60
C THR A 126 7.14 8.27 22.38
N ASP A 127 8.47 8.29 22.53
CA ASP A 127 9.16 9.39 23.19
C ASP A 127 9.35 10.56 22.23
N ARG A 128 8.97 11.76 22.68
CA ARG A 128 9.06 12.98 21.87
C ARG A 128 10.48 13.28 21.40
N GLY A 129 11.46 13.09 22.26
CA GLY A 129 12.87 13.35 21.94
C GLY A 129 13.37 12.39 20.85
N ASP A 130 13.03 11.10 20.97
CA ASP A 130 13.38 10.08 19.99
C ASP A 130 12.70 10.35 18.63
N ILE A 131 11.42 10.75 18.64
CA ILE A 131 10.69 11.08 17.41
C ILE A 131 11.36 12.25 16.69
N VAL A 132 11.63 13.35 17.41
CA VAL A 132 12.26 14.54 16.84
C VAL A 132 13.68 14.25 16.34
N ALA A 133 14.49 13.51 17.12
CA ALA A 133 15.85 13.17 16.73
C ALA A 133 15.90 12.33 15.44
N ARG A 134 15.11 11.24 15.37
CA ARG A 134 15.06 10.36 14.19
C ARG A 134 14.47 11.06 12.97
N ALA A 135 13.42 11.88 13.15
CA ALA A 135 12.87 12.69 12.07
C ALA A 135 13.91 13.67 11.54
N GLY A 136 14.66 14.34 12.44
CA GLY A 136 15.74 15.27 12.07
C GLY A 136 16.86 14.61 11.29
N GLU A 137 17.26 13.38 11.64
CA GLU A 137 18.25 12.60 10.87
C GLU A 137 17.80 12.31 9.43
N LEU A 138 16.47 12.26 9.21
CA LEU A 138 15.84 12.06 7.91
C LEU A 138 15.49 13.36 7.19
N GLY A 139 15.84 14.52 7.80
CA GLY A 139 15.55 15.84 7.26
C GLY A 139 14.11 16.32 7.47
N ALA A 140 13.32 15.64 8.32
CA ALA A 140 11.94 15.99 8.63
C ALA A 140 11.88 16.81 9.94
N ALA A 141 11.64 18.12 9.83
CA ALA A 141 11.59 19.05 10.98
C ALA A 141 10.18 19.03 11.61
N VAL A 142 9.93 18.05 12.49
CA VAL A 142 8.62 17.85 13.14
C VAL A 142 8.47 18.58 14.47
N GLU A 143 9.46 19.34 14.90
CA GLU A 143 9.45 20.07 16.20
C GLU A 143 8.32 21.08 16.31
N ARG A 144 7.88 21.61 15.17
CA ARG A 144 6.77 22.57 15.06
C ARG A 144 5.45 21.91 14.72
N GLY A 145 5.43 20.59 14.74
CA GLY A 145 4.30 19.79 14.34
C GLY A 145 4.38 19.24 12.93
N ALA A 146 3.44 18.40 12.61
CA ALA A 146 3.28 17.78 11.30
C ALA A 146 1.85 17.28 11.08
N GLY A 147 1.55 16.88 9.86
CA GLY A 147 0.34 16.14 9.54
C GLY A 147 0.68 14.88 8.72
N VAL A 148 -0.32 14.04 8.55
CA VAL A 148 -0.21 12.79 7.80
C VAL A 148 -1.14 12.83 6.59
N ILE A 149 -0.63 12.42 5.43
CA ILE A 149 -1.41 12.22 4.21
C ILE A 149 -1.35 10.74 3.86
N VAL A 150 -2.50 10.14 3.59
CA VAL A 150 -2.64 8.81 3.00
C VAL A 150 -3.06 8.96 1.55
N ALA A 151 -2.32 8.35 0.64
CA ALA A 151 -2.66 8.30 -0.77
C ALA A 151 -2.73 6.83 -1.22
N ARG A 152 -3.83 6.46 -1.85
CA ARG A 152 -4.03 5.12 -2.43
C ARG A 152 -4.10 5.22 -3.93
N ALA A 153 -3.39 4.33 -4.58
CA ALA A 153 -3.45 4.15 -6.03
C ALA A 153 -3.79 2.69 -6.34
N VAL A 154 -4.93 2.50 -6.99
CA VAL A 154 -5.45 1.18 -7.35
C VAL A 154 -5.50 1.08 -8.87
N PRO A 155 -4.76 0.16 -9.49
CA PRO A 155 -4.76 0.04 -10.95
C PRO A 155 -6.09 -0.47 -11.47
N MET A 156 -6.63 0.17 -12.51
CA MET A 156 -7.87 -0.26 -13.18
C MET A 156 -7.63 -1.48 -14.11
N THR A 157 -6.38 -1.76 -14.42
CA THR A 157 -5.92 -2.91 -15.20
C THR A 157 -4.63 -3.44 -14.59
N ALA A 158 -4.34 -4.73 -14.78
CA ALA A 158 -3.11 -5.34 -14.24
C ALA A 158 -1.86 -4.58 -14.69
N GLN A 159 -0.99 -4.27 -13.75
CA GLN A 159 0.25 -3.53 -13.97
C GLN A 159 1.45 -4.47 -13.90
N ALA A 160 2.43 -4.25 -14.78
CA ALA A 160 3.70 -4.96 -14.75
C ALA A 160 4.79 -4.11 -14.08
N GLY A 161 5.82 -4.78 -13.53
CA GLY A 161 6.97 -4.13 -12.92
C GLY A 161 6.67 -3.48 -11.56
N ASP A 162 7.62 -2.67 -11.07
CA ASP A 162 7.48 -1.98 -9.78
C ASP A 162 6.63 -0.70 -9.90
N TRP A 163 5.36 -0.86 -10.18
CA TRP A 163 4.42 0.25 -10.25
C TRP A 163 4.17 0.89 -8.86
N ARG A 164 4.25 0.11 -7.77
CA ARG A 164 4.07 0.60 -6.39
C ARG A 164 5.22 1.53 -5.98
N GLY A 165 6.46 1.19 -6.29
CA GLY A 165 7.62 2.06 -6.06
C GLY A 165 7.54 3.36 -6.87
N ARG A 166 6.99 3.30 -8.10
CA ARG A 166 6.72 4.52 -8.89
C ARG A 166 5.69 5.42 -8.22
N VAL A 167 4.61 4.84 -7.64
CA VAL A 167 3.61 5.61 -6.88
C VAL A 167 4.26 6.32 -5.71
N LEU A 168 5.09 5.62 -4.91
CA LEU A 168 5.83 6.22 -3.80
C LEU A 168 6.72 7.38 -4.26
N THR A 169 7.49 7.18 -5.33
CA THR A 169 8.40 8.20 -5.87
C THR A 169 7.65 9.46 -6.30
N VAL A 170 6.54 9.31 -7.02
CA VAL A 170 5.69 10.44 -7.46
C VAL A 170 5.08 11.13 -6.24
N ALA A 171 4.56 10.35 -5.28
CA ALA A 171 3.94 10.86 -4.07
C ALA A 171 4.92 11.71 -3.24
N LEU A 172 6.11 11.19 -2.95
CA LEU A 172 7.11 11.92 -2.18
C LEU A 172 7.59 13.18 -2.89
N ARG A 173 7.77 13.14 -4.21
CA ARG A 173 8.10 14.33 -5.00
C ARG A 173 7.01 15.40 -4.87
N ALA A 174 5.75 15.02 -4.98
CA ALA A 174 4.62 15.93 -4.90
C ALA A 174 4.53 16.59 -3.51
N VAL A 175 4.56 15.82 -2.43
CA VAL A 175 4.46 16.38 -1.07
C VAL A 175 5.68 17.23 -0.71
N ARG A 176 6.90 16.86 -1.13
CA ARG A 176 8.13 17.61 -0.92
C ARG A 176 8.16 18.96 -1.63
N SER A 177 7.41 19.10 -2.72
CA SER A 177 7.27 20.38 -3.44
C SER A 177 6.56 21.46 -2.63
N VAL A 178 5.72 21.06 -1.66
CA VAL A 178 4.96 21.95 -0.77
C VAL A 178 5.50 21.93 0.65
N GLY A 179 5.80 20.73 1.18
CA GLY A 179 6.37 20.53 2.52
C GLY A 179 7.78 19.96 2.42
N SER A 180 8.80 20.80 2.47
CA SER A 180 10.20 20.36 2.48
C SER A 180 10.47 19.44 3.67
N GLY A 181 11.27 18.39 3.49
CA GLY A 181 11.54 17.40 4.53
C GLY A 181 10.43 16.38 4.74
N SER A 182 9.39 16.32 3.88
CA SER A 182 8.40 15.25 3.95
C SER A 182 9.06 13.88 3.70
N VAL A 183 8.68 12.91 4.52
CA VAL A 183 9.10 11.51 4.44
C VAL A 183 7.88 10.61 4.33
N GLY A 184 8.05 9.41 3.80
CA GLY A 184 6.90 8.53 3.65
C GLY A 184 7.27 7.06 3.53
N ALA A 185 6.26 6.23 3.64
CA ALA A 185 6.35 4.78 3.54
C ALA A 185 5.30 4.24 2.57
N LEU A 186 5.64 3.16 1.91
CA LEU A 186 4.68 2.33 1.19
C LEU A 186 4.08 1.32 2.17
N GLY A 187 2.75 1.21 2.19
CA GLY A 187 2.02 0.22 2.96
C GLY A 187 2.29 -1.21 2.50
N GLU A 188 1.98 -2.17 3.35
CA GLU A 188 1.99 -3.59 3.01
C GLU A 188 0.68 -3.94 2.28
N GLY A 189 0.73 -4.85 1.32
CA GLY A 189 -0.46 -5.26 0.57
C GLY A 189 -0.29 -5.14 -0.94
N GLU A 190 -1.34 -5.44 -1.69
CA GLU A 190 -1.33 -5.47 -3.16
C GLU A 190 -1.57 -4.09 -3.78
N THR A 191 -2.31 -3.23 -3.11
CA THR A 191 -2.53 -1.83 -3.53
C THR A 191 -1.35 -0.95 -3.14
N ALA A 192 -1.13 0.17 -3.84
CA ALA A 192 -0.15 1.15 -3.42
C ALA A 192 -0.79 2.16 -2.46
N GLU A 193 -0.63 1.92 -1.18
CA GLU A 193 -0.92 2.90 -0.15
C GLU A 193 0.38 3.60 0.25
N VAL A 194 0.44 4.90 0.06
CA VAL A 194 1.54 5.74 0.51
C VAL A 194 1.09 6.54 1.73
N VAL A 195 1.83 6.42 2.81
CA VAL A 195 1.64 7.25 4.00
C VAL A 195 2.77 8.24 4.09
N ALA A 196 2.46 9.53 3.99
CA ALA A 196 3.42 10.61 4.01
C ALA A 196 3.28 11.46 5.28
N LEU A 197 4.39 11.65 5.99
CA LEU A 197 4.53 12.59 7.09
C LEU A 197 5.00 13.92 6.53
N VAL A 198 4.21 14.97 6.73
CA VAL A 198 4.45 16.31 6.20
C VAL A 198 4.70 17.28 7.34
N PRO A 199 5.97 17.70 7.57
CA PRO A 199 6.28 18.75 8.53
C PRO A 199 5.58 20.05 8.15
N THR A 200 4.76 20.55 9.05
CA THR A 200 3.99 21.80 8.86
C THR A 200 3.58 22.38 10.20
N GLY A 201 3.30 23.66 10.23
CA GLY A 201 2.73 24.35 11.39
C GLY A 201 1.27 24.75 11.19
N GLU A 202 0.60 24.31 10.13
CA GLU A 202 -0.76 24.73 9.79
C GLU A 202 -1.50 23.75 8.87
N ASP A 203 -2.81 23.64 9.04
CA ASP A 203 -3.68 22.78 8.23
C ASP A 203 -3.72 23.17 6.75
N GLU A 204 -3.63 24.47 6.44
CA GLU A 204 -3.68 24.95 5.05
C GLU A 204 -2.49 24.45 4.21
N GLN A 205 -1.29 24.34 4.80
CA GLN A 205 -0.13 23.81 4.11
C GLN A 205 -0.30 22.30 3.85
N LEU A 206 -0.85 21.57 4.82
CA LEU A 206 -1.14 20.14 4.69
C LEU A 206 -2.17 19.90 3.57
N ALA A 207 -3.24 20.68 3.52
CA ALA A 207 -4.24 20.62 2.47
C ALA A 207 -3.65 20.91 1.07
N ARG A 208 -2.75 21.91 0.96
CA ARG A 208 -2.04 22.20 -0.30
C ARG A 208 -1.14 21.02 -0.73
N ALA A 209 -0.48 20.35 0.22
CA ALA A 209 0.34 19.19 -0.07
C ALA A 209 -0.52 18.01 -0.56
N ALA A 210 -1.69 17.75 0.05
CA ALA A 210 -2.63 16.74 -0.38
C ALA A 210 -3.19 17.01 -1.78
N GLN A 211 -3.55 18.25 -2.09
CA GLN A 211 -4.00 18.67 -3.42
C GLN A 211 -2.90 18.53 -4.49
N ALA A 212 -1.66 18.88 -4.14
CA ALA A 212 -0.52 18.69 -5.04
C ALA A 212 -0.29 17.20 -5.34
N LEU A 213 -0.39 16.37 -4.31
CA LEU A 213 -0.26 14.91 -4.41
C LEU A 213 -1.33 14.31 -5.31
N GLU A 214 -2.59 14.66 -5.13
CA GLU A 214 -3.71 14.17 -5.96
C GLU A 214 -3.49 14.54 -7.43
N ARG A 215 -3.13 15.79 -7.74
CA ARG A 215 -2.86 16.25 -9.11
C ARG A 215 -1.69 15.51 -9.76
N GLU A 216 -0.57 15.36 -9.03
CA GLU A 216 0.62 14.71 -9.57
C GLU A 216 0.40 13.21 -9.81
N LEU A 217 -0.30 12.52 -8.88
CA LEU A 217 -0.65 11.11 -9.05
C LEU A 217 -1.63 10.95 -10.22
N GLY A 218 -2.67 11.78 -10.32
CA GLY A 218 -3.63 11.74 -11.41
C GLY A 218 -2.99 12.00 -12.78
N ALA A 219 -1.99 12.90 -12.85
CA ALA A 219 -1.26 13.17 -14.09
C ALA A 219 -0.25 12.05 -14.46
N ALA A 220 0.40 11.43 -13.46
CA ALA A 220 1.45 10.44 -13.69
C ALA A 220 0.93 9.00 -13.86
N LEU A 221 -0.26 8.70 -13.33
CA LEU A 221 -0.81 7.35 -13.23
C LEU A 221 -2.14 7.24 -13.98
N ALA A 222 -2.08 7.39 -15.31
CA ALA A 222 -3.26 7.17 -16.14
C ALA A 222 -3.78 5.73 -16.01
N GLY A 223 -5.08 5.55 -15.77
CA GLY A 223 -5.70 4.24 -15.56
C GLY A 223 -5.61 3.71 -14.13
N PHE A 224 -5.35 4.58 -13.14
CA PHE A 224 -5.46 4.27 -11.73
C PHE A 224 -6.64 5.02 -11.10
N GLY A 225 -7.33 4.36 -10.17
CA GLY A 225 -8.17 5.03 -9.17
C GLY A 225 -7.27 5.65 -8.10
N ILE A 226 -7.42 6.96 -7.88
CA ILE A 226 -6.60 7.69 -6.90
C ILE A 226 -7.50 8.20 -5.78
N THR A 227 -7.09 7.96 -4.54
CA THR A 227 -7.70 8.52 -3.34
C THR A 227 -6.62 9.15 -2.49
N VAL A 228 -6.81 10.41 -2.08
CA VAL A 228 -5.90 11.13 -1.20
C VAL A 228 -6.70 11.69 -0.01
N ALA A 229 -6.24 11.40 1.18
CA ALA A 229 -6.86 11.92 2.40
C ALA A 229 -5.80 12.38 3.39
N TRP A 230 -6.16 13.30 4.28
CA TRP A 230 -5.22 13.84 5.24
C TRP A 230 -5.86 14.10 6.60
N SER A 231 -4.98 14.05 7.61
CA SER A 231 -5.30 14.36 9.02
C SER A 231 -5.47 15.85 9.26
N ARG A 232 -5.78 16.17 10.48
CA ARG A 232 -5.49 17.50 11.03
C ARG A 232 -4.00 17.64 11.29
N TRP A 233 -3.51 18.86 11.30
CA TRP A 233 -2.21 19.18 11.83
C TRP A 233 -2.14 18.92 13.34
N THR A 234 -1.02 18.41 13.83
CA THR A 234 -0.75 18.27 15.27
C THR A 234 0.56 18.95 15.62
N GLU A 235 0.57 19.70 16.72
CA GLU A 235 1.75 20.40 17.23
C GLU A 235 2.72 19.42 17.91
N ASP A 236 2.20 18.42 18.64
CA ASP A 236 3.03 17.46 19.34
C ASP A 236 3.32 16.24 18.46
N PRO A 237 4.60 15.97 18.14
CA PRO A 237 4.99 14.79 17.38
C PRO A 237 4.55 13.47 18.01
N VAL A 238 4.29 13.41 19.31
CA VAL A 238 3.76 12.22 19.99
C VAL A 238 2.36 11.86 19.51
N ASP A 239 1.57 12.83 19.07
CA ASP A 239 0.22 12.60 18.55
C ASP A 239 0.16 12.22 17.08
N LEU A 240 1.30 12.14 16.39
CA LEU A 240 1.34 11.79 14.96
C LEU A 240 0.75 10.42 14.64
N TYR A 241 0.78 9.46 15.57
CA TYR A 241 0.07 8.19 15.39
C TYR A 241 -1.44 8.37 15.25
N ARG A 242 -2.03 9.35 15.98
CA ARG A 242 -3.45 9.72 15.84
C ARG A 242 -3.71 10.39 14.50
N ALA A 243 -2.83 11.30 14.09
CA ALA A 243 -2.90 11.91 12.77
C ALA A 243 -2.87 10.84 11.67
N GLY A 244 -2.05 9.78 11.83
CA GLY A 244 -2.07 8.62 10.94
C GLY A 244 -3.44 7.94 10.88
N LYS A 245 -4.07 7.69 12.04
CA LYS A 245 -5.42 7.10 12.13
C LYS A 245 -6.50 8.01 11.57
N GLU A 246 -6.39 9.33 11.73
CA GLU A 246 -7.29 10.30 11.11
C GLU A 246 -7.22 10.24 9.57
N ALA A 247 -6.00 10.22 9.02
CA ALA A 247 -5.81 10.14 7.58
C ALA A 247 -6.27 8.79 7.00
N GLU A 248 -6.02 7.69 7.70
CA GLU A 248 -6.49 6.35 7.34
C GLU A 248 -8.03 6.28 7.31
N LEU A 249 -8.71 6.76 8.36
CA LEU A 249 -10.16 6.84 8.41
C LEU A 249 -10.71 7.69 7.24
N ALA A 250 -10.11 8.84 6.99
CA ALA A 250 -10.53 9.71 5.90
C ALA A 250 -10.33 9.04 4.54
N ALA A 251 -9.25 8.27 4.34
CA ALA A 251 -9.01 7.50 3.12
C ALA A 251 -10.06 6.40 2.93
N ASN A 252 -10.39 5.65 3.99
CA ASN A 252 -11.41 4.61 3.97
C ASN A 252 -12.79 5.17 3.59
N VAL A 253 -13.16 6.30 4.19
CA VAL A 253 -14.42 6.99 3.88
C VAL A 253 -14.42 7.53 2.46
N ALA A 254 -13.32 8.13 2.01
CA ALA A 254 -13.20 8.67 0.66
C ALA A 254 -13.36 7.57 -0.41
N GLU A 255 -12.71 6.43 -0.23
CA GLU A 255 -12.88 5.29 -1.14
C GLU A 255 -14.32 4.79 -1.18
N ALA A 256 -14.93 4.61 -0.01
CA ALA A 256 -16.32 4.14 0.08
C ALA A 256 -17.32 5.12 -0.58
N GLU A 257 -17.03 6.43 -0.55
CA GLU A 257 -17.86 7.47 -1.17
C GLU A 257 -17.46 7.80 -2.61
N GLY A 258 -16.42 7.15 -3.15
CA GLY A 258 -15.91 7.43 -4.52
C GLY A 258 -15.28 8.82 -4.65
N ARG A 259 -14.72 9.37 -3.58
CA ARG A 259 -14.08 10.68 -3.55
C ARG A 259 -12.58 10.54 -3.76
N THR A 260 -12.00 11.39 -4.58
CA THR A 260 -10.55 11.40 -4.82
C THR A 260 -9.77 12.18 -3.76
N LEU A 261 -10.45 13.07 -3.00
CA LEU A 261 -9.82 13.98 -2.05
C LEU A 261 -10.73 14.20 -0.83
N LEU A 262 -10.21 13.96 0.40
CA LEU A 262 -10.99 14.15 1.63
C LEU A 262 -10.12 14.51 2.82
N ALA A 263 -10.46 15.63 3.51
CA ALA A 263 -9.91 15.96 4.81
C ALA A 263 -10.60 15.16 5.92
N PHE A 264 -9.88 14.79 6.97
CA PHE A 264 -10.49 14.18 8.15
C PHE A 264 -11.59 15.04 8.76
N GLU A 265 -11.42 16.36 8.78
CA GLU A 265 -12.44 17.29 9.29
C GLU A 265 -13.75 17.22 8.52
N ASP A 266 -13.71 16.87 7.24
CA ASP A 266 -14.86 16.79 6.35
C ASP A 266 -15.54 15.41 6.37
N THR A 267 -15.05 14.45 7.16
CA THR A 267 -15.65 13.12 7.31
C THR A 267 -16.96 13.11 8.10
N GLY A 268 -17.38 14.26 8.66
CA GLY A 268 -18.65 14.39 9.36
C GLY A 268 -18.75 13.48 10.58
N ALA A 269 -19.80 12.67 10.65
CA ALA A 269 -20.07 11.80 11.80
C ALA A 269 -19.06 10.65 11.96
N TYR A 270 -18.32 10.26 10.91
CA TYR A 270 -17.31 9.20 10.98
C TYR A 270 -16.21 9.51 12.01
N ARG A 271 -15.88 10.79 12.24
CA ARG A 271 -14.90 11.20 13.28
C ARG A 271 -15.20 10.63 14.66
N LEU A 272 -16.49 10.40 14.95
CA LEU A 272 -16.93 9.86 16.25
C LEU A 272 -16.55 8.38 16.41
N LEU A 273 -16.24 7.69 15.31
CA LEU A 273 -15.80 6.29 15.32
C LEU A 273 -14.27 6.14 15.44
N LEU A 274 -13.52 7.26 15.34
CA LEU A 274 -12.06 7.23 15.43
C LEU A 274 -11.53 6.60 16.74
N PRO A 275 -12.08 6.87 17.94
CA PRO A 275 -11.64 6.22 19.16
C PRO A 275 -11.82 4.69 19.10
N ALA A 276 -12.97 4.21 18.62
CA ALA A 276 -13.21 2.78 18.46
C ALA A 276 -12.21 2.14 17.48
N MET A 277 -11.97 2.77 16.32
CA MET A 277 -10.98 2.31 15.35
C MET A 277 -9.55 2.28 15.91
N SER A 278 -9.19 3.22 16.80
CA SER A 278 -7.81 3.41 17.27
C SER A 278 -7.49 2.68 18.56
N GLU A 279 -8.46 2.55 19.47
CA GLU A 279 -8.27 2.04 20.83
C GLU A 279 -8.78 0.61 20.97
N ASP A 280 -9.89 0.29 20.33
CA ASP A 280 -10.49 -1.06 20.35
C ASP A 280 -11.11 -1.42 18.99
N PRO A 281 -10.29 -1.73 17.98
CA PRO A 281 -10.79 -2.13 16.66
C PRO A 281 -11.69 -3.37 16.72
N GLY A 282 -11.45 -4.27 17.69
CA GLY A 282 -12.22 -5.51 17.84
C GLY A 282 -13.70 -5.30 18.12
N GLU A 283 -14.06 -4.27 18.88
CA GLU A 283 -15.47 -3.91 19.11
C GLU A 283 -16.14 -3.40 17.81
N LEU A 284 -15.42 -2.65 17.01
CA LEU A 284 -15.92 -2.15 15.72
C LEU A 284 -16.05 -3.29 14.70
N GLU A 285 -15.09 -4.21 14.67
CA GLU A 285 -15.15 -5.44 13.86
C GLU A 285 -16.31 -6.33 14.28
N SER A 286 -16.49 -6.58 15.58
CA SER A 286 -17.59 -7.37 16.11
C SER A 286 -18.95 -6.77 15.74
N PHE A 287 -19.08 -5.45 15.82
CA PHE A 287 -20.30 -4.77 15.42
C PHE A 287 -20.60 -4.90 13.91
N TYR A 288 -19.56 -4.84 13.08
CA TYR A 288 -19.68 -5.12 11.64
C TYR A 288 -20.09 -6.58 11.39
N GLU A 289 -19.47 -7.54 12.09
CA GLU A 289 -19.80 -8.97 11.96
C GLU A 289 -21.25 -9.26 12.32
N GLU A 290 -21.82 -8.60 13.34
CA GLU A 290 -23.22 -8.77 13.76
C GLU A 290 -24.20 -8.11 12.79
N THR A 291 -23.82 -7.03 12.11
CA THR A 291 -24.77 -6.21 11.36
C THR A 291 -24.68 -6.37 9.84
N LEU A 292 -23.49 -6.29 9.26
CA LEU A 292 -23.31 -6.21 7.81
C LEU A 292 -22.61 -7.42 7.19
N ALA A 293 -21.70 -8.08 7.92
CA ALA A 293 -20.94 -9.20 7.37
C ALA A 293 -21.85 -10.34 6.82
N PRO A 294 -23.01 -10.71 7.45
CA PRO A 294 -23.90 -11.70 6.87
C PRO A 294 -24.47 -11.30 5.51
N LEU A 295 -24.68 -9.99 5.29
CA LEU A 295 -25.16 -9.48 4.01
C LEU A 295 -24.04 -9.49 2.95
N ALA A 296 -22.85 -9.08 3.32
CA ALA A 296 -21.69 -9.09 2.43
C ALA A 296 -21.35 -10.51 1.98
N ALA A 297 -21.33 -11.48 2.90
CA ALA A 297 -21.10 -12.89 2.57
C ALA A 297 -22.20 -13.45 1.66
N TYR A 298 -23.46 -13.08 1.90
CA TYR A 298 -24.57 -13.49 1.03
C TYR A 298 -24.47 -12.88 -0.36
N ASP A 299 -24.11 -11.59 -0.45
CA ASP A 299 -23.89 -10.90 -1.73
C ASP A 299 -22.78 -11.55 -2.54
N GLU A 300 -21.68 -11.93 -1.88
CA GLU A 300 -20.55 -12.61 -2.53
C GLU A 300 -20.96 -14.01 -3.04
N GLN A 301 -21.66 -14.79 -2.21
CA GLN A 301 -22.04 -16.15 -2.55
C GLN A 301 -23.10 -16.22 -3.67
N TYR A 302 -24.07 -15.31 -3.67
CA TYR A 302 -25.24 -15.36 -4.56
C TYR A 302 -25.28 -14.25 -5.60
N GLU A 303 -24.21 -13.44 -5.71
CA GLU A 303 -24.14 -12.30 -6.64
C GLU A 303 -25.33 -11.33 -6.49
N THR A 304 -25.75 -11.09 -5.24
CA THR A 304 -26.84 -10.18 -4.91
C THR A 304 -26.30 -8.79 -4.54
N GLU A 305 -27.18 -7.85 -4.21
CA GLU A 305 -26.81 -6.48 -3.84
C GLU A 305 -27.55 -6.06 -2.56
N LEU A 306 -27.50 -6.88 -1.50
CA LEU A 306 -28.20 -6.59 -0.26
C LEU A 306 -27.60 -5.39 0.46
N VAL A 307 -26.26 -5.34 0.58
CA VAL A 307 -25.55 -4.22 1.21
C VAL A 307 -25.89 -2.90 0.49
N LYS A 308 -25.79 -2.89 -0.83
CA LYS A 308 -26.15 -1.73 -1.66
C LYS A 308 -27.64 -1.36 -1.55
N THR A 309 -28.52 -2.36 -1.38
CA THR A 309 -29.95 -2.10 -1.20
C THR A 309 -30.22 -1.44 0.15
N VAL A 310 -29.55 -1.89 1.23
CA VAL A 310 -29.62 -1.24 2.56
C VAL A 310 -29.16 0.19 2.49
N GLU A 311 -28.00 0.45 1.92
CA GLU A 311 -27.43 1.77 1.75
C GLU A 311 -28.38 2.71 0.99
N THR A 312 -28.79 2.28 -0.21
CA THR A 312 -29.70 3.08 -1.06
C THR A 312 -31.05 3.32 -0.38
N TYR A 313 -31.55 2.36 0.39
CA TYR A 313 -32.80 2.53 1.15
C TYR A 313 -32.68 3.56 2.26
N LEU A 314 -31.56 3.57 2.98
CA LEU A 314 -31.28 4.57 4.02
C LEU A 314 -31.09 5.96 3.39
N ASP A 315 -30.39 6.10 2.28
CA ASP A 315 -30.18 7.36 1.56
C ASP A 315 -31.47 7.94 0.98
N ASN A 316 -32.49 7.10 0.72
CA ASN A 316 -33.80 7.51 0.29
C ASN A 316 -34.84 7.58 1.45
N ASP A 317 -34.39 7.82 2.69
CA ASP A 317 -35.24 7.98 3.88
C ASP A 317 -36.24 6.82 4.10
N GLY A 318 -35.88 5.61 3.69
CA GLY A 318 -36.73 4.44 3.81
C GLY A 318 -37.84 4.34 2.74
N ASN A 319 -37.69 5.06 1.63
CA ASN A 319 -38.68 5.05 0.54
C ASN A 319 -38.40 3.95 -0.49
N VAL A 320 -39.17 2.85 -0.42
CA VAL A 320 -39.05 1.70 -1.33
C VAL A 320 -39.16 2.08 -2.82
N ALA A 321 -40.01 3.05 -3.18
CA ALA A 321 -40.20 3.42 -4.57
C ALA A 321 -38.99 4.20 -5.12
N GLN A 322 -38.43 5.12 -4.34
CA GLN A 322 -37.23 5.85 -4.70
C GLN A 322 -36.01 4.91 -4.74
N THR A 323 -35.86 4.02 -3.74
CA THR A 323 -34.82 2.98 -3.74
C THR A 323 -34.87 2.12 -4.99
N ALA A 324 -36.06 1.68 -5.40
CA ALA A 324 -36.25 0.87 -6.60
C ALA A 324 -35.82 1.65 -7.87
N ALA A 325 -36.17 2.94 -7.96
CA ALA A 325 -35.75 3.79 -9.05
C ALA A 325 -34.22 3.99 -9.07
N SER A 326 -33.59 4.27 -7.93
CA SER A 326 -32.14 4.44 -7.81
C SER A 326 -31.34 3.17 -8.14
N LEU A 327 -31.88 1.99 -7.82
CA LEU A 327 -31.28 0.69 -8.12
C LEU A 327 -31.67 0.12 -9.50
N PHE A 328 -32.43 0.87 -10.30
CA PHE A 328 -32.95 0.40 -11.60
C PHE A 328 -33.65 -0.95 -11.52
N THR A 329 -34.44 -1.19 -10.44
CA THR A 329 -35.11 -2.45 -10.18
C THR A 329 -36.60 -2.24 -9.85
N HIS A 330 -37.34 -3.34 -9.65
CA HIS A 330 -38.74 -3.25 -9.28
C HIS A 330 -38.94 -3.17 -7.75
N ARG A 331 -39.95 -2.43 -7.28
CA ARG A 331 -40.29 -2.29 -5.86
C ARG A 331 -40.48 -3.61 -5.12
N HIS A 332 -40.92 -4.66 -5.81
CA HIS A 332 -41.07 -5.99 -5.20
C HIS A 332 -39.67 -6.62 -4.93
N THR A 333 -38.72 -6.41 -5.82
CA THR A 333 -37.34 -6.85 -5.62
C THR A 333 -36.70 -6.17 -4.40
N VAL A 334 -36.91 -4.85 -4.27
CA VAL A 334 -36.43 -4.13 -3.07
C VAL A 334 -37.05 -4.70 -1.80
N ARG A 335 -38.39 -4.91 -1.76
CA ARG A 335 -39.04 -5.48 -0.58
C ARG A 335 -38.50 -6.88 -0.25
N TYR A 336 -38.36 -7.74 -1.25
CA TYR A 336 -37.75 -9.05 -1.09
C TYR A 336 -36.36 -9.00 -0.51
N ARG A 337 -35.50 -8.11 -1.04
CA ARG A 337 -34.13 -7.90 -0.54
C ARG A 337 -34.14 -7.40 0.91
N LEU A 338 -35.01 -6.47 1.29
CA LEU A 338 -35.14 -5.95 2.66
C LEU A 338 -35.63 -7.03 3.64
N GLU A 339 -36.56 -7.90 3.22
CA GLU A 339 -36.97 -9.06 4.03
C GLU A 339 -35.79 -10.02 4.22
N ARG A 340 -35.00 -10.26 3.19
CA ARG A 340 -33.78 -11.07 3.26
C ARG A 340 -32.72 -10.47 4.20
N VAL A 341 -32.59 -9.15 4.22
CA VAL A 341 -31.73 -8.45 5.20
C VAL A 341 -32.17 -8.79 6.63
N LYS A 342 -33.46 -8.70 6.91
CA LYS A 342 -34.03 -9.04 8.23
C LYS A 342 -33.80 -10.50 8.61
N GLU A 343 -33.97 -11.43 7.67
CA GLU A 343 -33.72 -12.87 7.90
C GLU A 343 -32.25 -13.15 8.23
N LEU A 344 -31.33 -12.50 7.57
CA LEU A 344 -29.89 -12.75 7.72
C LEU A 344 -29.28 -12.08 8.95
N THR A 345 -29.75 -10.87 9.31
CA THR A 345 -29.17 -10.06 10.39
C THR A 345 -30.02 -10.04 11.66
N GLY A 346 -31.32 -10.45 11.58
CA GLY A 346 -32.27 -10.23 12.64
C GLY A 346 -32.77 -8.79 12.78
N HIS A 347 -32.24 -7.84 11.98
CA HIS A 347 -32.57 -6.42 12.08
C HIS A 347 -33.63 -6.00 11.06
N ASP A 348 -34.76 -5.49 11.55
CA ASP A 348 -35.83 -4.97 10.69
C ASP A 348 -35.51 -3.51 10.29
N ILE A 349 -35.05 -3.30 9.08
CA ILE A 349 -34.73 -1.96 8.54
C ILE A 349 -35.98 -1.05 8.47
N GLY A 350 -37.18 -1.59 8.53
CA GLY A 350 -38.42 -0.83 8.65
C GLY A 350 -38.60 -0.17 10.02
N SER A 351 -37.99 -0.71 11.07
CA SER A 351 -38.01 -0.15 12.42
C SER A 351 -36.94 0.95 12.59
N SER A 352 -37.11 1.84 13.57
CA SER A 352 -36.12 2.85 13.90
C SER A 352 -34.81 2.23 14.40
N GLU A 353 -34.90 1.21 15.27
CA GLU A 353 -33.74 0.51 15.81
C GLU A 353 -32.95 -0.22 14.71
N GLY A 354 -33.65 -0.95 13.82
CA GLY A 354 -33.00 -1.66 12.73
C GLY A 354 -32.31 -0.71 11.74
N ARG A 355 -32.92 0.45 11.42
CA ARG A 355 -32.27 1.49 10.60
C ARG A 355 -31.01 2.04 11.24
N GLU A 356 -31.07 2.32 12.56
CA GLU A 356 -29.95 2.84 13.30
C GLU A 356 -28.77 1.85 13.32
N LYS A 357 -29.04 0.59 13.66
CA LYS A 357 -28.03 -0.48 13.69
C LYS A 357 -27.38 -0.70 12.32
N LEU A 358 -28.20 -0.86 11.27
CA LEU A 358 -27.67 -1.08 9.92
C LEU A 358 -26.93 0.16 9.37
N SER A 359 -27.41 1.37 9.68
CA SER A 359 -26.69 2.60 9.33
C SER A 359 -25.33 2.71 10.04
N LEU A 360 -25.26 2.33 11.31
CA LEU A 360 -24.01 2.33 12.06
C LEU A 360 -23.09 1.20 11.58
N GLY A 361 -23.63 0.03 11.23
CA GLY A 361 -22.89 -1.06 10.60
C GLY A 361 -22.23 -0.66 9.28
N LEU A 362 -22.95 0.07 8.41
CA LEU A 362 -22.39 0.62 7.17
C LEU A 362 -21.23 1.59 7.46
N LYS A 363 -21.38 2.42 8.50
CA LYS A 363 -20.29 3.33 8.90
C LYS A 363 -19.08 2.57 9.45
N ALA A 364 -19.31 1.53 10.27
CA ALA A 364 -18.25 0.66 10.77
C ALA A 364 -17.50 -0.02 9.62
N MET A 365 -18.23 -0.61 8.67
CA MET A 365 -17.67 -1.22 7.47
C MET A 365 -16.74 -0.26 6.70
N ARG A 366 -17.19 0.97 6.49
CA ARG A 366 -16.41 2.00 5.78
C ARG A 366 -15.17 2.41 6.56
N VAL A 367 -15.30 2.65 7.87
CA VAL A 367 -14.17 3.03 8.74
C VAL A 367 -13.11 1.92 8.80
N LEU A 368 -13.52 0.67 8.80
CA LEU A 368 -12.63 -0.50 8.75
C LEU A 368 -11.97 -0.70 7.37
N GLY A 369 -12.36 0.07 6.36
CA GLY A 369 -11.84 -0.08 5.00
C GLY A 369 -12.29 -1.37 4.31
N ILE A 370 -13.40 -1.97 4.79
CA ILE A 370 -13.97 -3.16 4.18
C ILE A 370 -14.68 -2.75 2.89
N ALA A 371 -14.08 -3.08 1.74
CA ALA A 371 -14.63 -2.76 0.44
C ALA A 371 -15.92 -3.56 0.18
N THR A 372 -16.97 -2.88 -0.25
CA THR A 372 -18.05 -3.56 -0.98
C THR A 372 -17.48 -4.01 -2.33
N ALA A 373 -17.86 -5.20 -2.80
CA ALA A 373 -17.28 -5.94 -3.94
C ALA A 373 -17.29 -5.24 -5.33
N ALA A 374 -17.14 -3.94 -5.39
CA ALA A 374 -17.00 -3.11 -6.58
C ALA A 374 -15.60 -2.49 -6.61
N GLY A 375 -14.56 -3.32 -6.62
CA GLY A 375 -13.19 -2.88 -6.82
C GLY A 375 -12.80 -2.85 -8.30
N PRO A 376 -11.74 -2.09 -8.66
CA PRO A 376 -11.17 -2.15 -10.00
C PRO A 376 -10.65 -3.57 -10.29
N ALA A 377 -10.71 -3.94 -11.58
CA ALA A 377 -10.25 -5.22 -12.05
C ALA A 377 -8.75 -5.42 -11.78
N THR A 378 -8.39 -6.47 -11.07
CA THR A 378 -6.99 -6.85 -10.83
C THR A 378 -6.44 -7.74 -11.95
N GLU A 379 -7.29 -8.26 -12.84
CA GLU A 379 -6.88 -9.12 -13.96
C GLU A 379 -6.93 -8.38 -15.32
N PRO A 380 -6.01 -8.71 -16.25
CA PRO A 380 -6.03 -8.16 -17.61
C PRO A 380 -7.34 -8.51 -18.33
N GLY A 381 -8.08 -7.51 -18.78
CA GLY A 381 -9.32 -7.68 -19.54
C GLY A 381 -10.61 -7.70 -18.71
N ALA A 382 -10.54 -7.54 -17.40
CA ALA A 382 -11.73 -7.32 -16.58
C ALA A 382 -12.10 -5.83 -16.60
N GLU A 383 -13.12 -5.46 -17.34
CA GLU A 383 -13.70 -4.11 -17.34
C GLU A 383 -14.77 -4.05 -16.23
N GLY A 384 -14.48 -3.32 -15.14
CA GLY A 384 -15.50 -2.85 -14.17
C GLY A 384 -16.45 -3.91 -13.60
N GLY A 385 -15.97 -5.12 -13.37
CA GLY A 385 -16.74 -6.21 -12.80
C GLY A 385 -16.07 -6.82 -11.57
N ARG A 386 -16.84 -7.59 -10.77
CA ARG A 386 -16.33 -8.34 -9.63
C ARG A 386 -15.13 -9.20 -10.04
N VAL A 387 -13.99 -9.00 -9.41
CA VAL A 387 -12.83 -9.89 -9.56
C VAL A 387 -13.13 -11.15 -8.76
N ARG A 388 -13.31 -12.29 -9.41
CA ARG A 388 -13.24 -13.59 -8.75
C ARG A 388 -11.77 -13.90 -8.49
N LEU A 389 -11.39 -13.98 -7.22
CA LEU A 389 -10.14 -14.67 -6.87
C LEU A 389 -10.28 -16.13 -7.28
N PRO A 390 -9.27 -16.75 -7.95
CA PRO A 390 -9.31 -18.19 -8.21
C PRO A 390 -9.39 -18.92 -6.87
N ALA A 391 -10.31 -19.90 -6.78
CA ALA A 391 -10.35 -20.80 -5.65
C ALA A 391 -8.99 -21.49 -5.54
N GLU A 392 -8.38 -21.42 -4.37
CA GLU A 392 -7.19 -22.22 -4.05
C GLU A 392 -7.62 -23.71 -4.06
N ASP A 393 -7.06 -24.47 -5.03
CA ASP A 393 -7.14 -25.93 -5.06
C ASP A 393 -6.17 -26.57 -4.06
#